data_2d48480d85d95a07c0b4bb548e86e11c
#
_entry.id   2d48480d85d95a07c0b4bb548e86e11c
#
_cell.length_a   1.000
_cell.length_b   1.000
_cell.length_c   1.000
_cell.angle_alpha   90.00
_cell.angle_beta   90.00
_cell.angle_gamma   90.00
#
_symmetry.space_group_name_H-M   'P 1'
#
loop_
_entity.id
_entity.type
_entity.pdbx_description
1 polymer ?
#
loop_
_entity_poly.entity_id
_entity_poly.type
_entity_poly.pdbx_seq_one_letter_code
_entity_poly.pdbx_strand_id
1 'polypeptide(L)'
;EVLFRYMERMARLFDGGKPLVQNAVLFEAEEDWAGETQPYYALGKALLTHQVPYHLVCLDDLKKSSVEKGQLVIGEMRYDRLFIGQADCMNQETVRLLQRRREEGAELFFVGKRPKAYNGSTWKELECILSIDQEEMQKLAKKTAALEVRTEGTEKKASDLLRCYSYRRQEMDVHMLLSSSVRDTILAEVVFKNSGETSEIYRYDAMEQKIHRVEIQET
;
A
#
# COMPACT_ATOMS: atom_id res chain seq x y z
N GLU A 1 -29.19 -8.43 11.76
CA GLU A 1 -29.87 -7.50 10.85
C GLU A 1 -29.07 -6.19 10.67
N VAL A 2 -28.63 -5.53 11.73
CA VAL A 2 -27.88 -4.25 11.68
C VAL A 2 -26.58 -4.39 10.89
N LEU A 3 -25.78 -5.43 11.16
CA LEU A 3 -24.51 -5.69 10.47
C LEU A 3 -24.71 -5.93 8.98
N PHE A 4 -25.73 -6.69 8.58
CA PHE A 4 -25.99 -6.96 7.15
C PHE A 4 -26.36 -5.67 6.41
N ARG A 5 -27.17 -4.81 7.00
CA ARG A 5 -27.51 -3.50 6.41
C ARG A 5 -26.29 -2.60 6.27
N TYR A 6 -25.42 -2.58 7.28
CA TYR A 6 -24.14 -1.87 7.22
C TYR A 6 -23.28 -2.40 6.05
N MET A 7 -23.08 -3.71 5.97
CA MET A 7 -22.30 -4.34 4.89
C MET A 7 -22.88 -4.04 3.51
N GLU A 8 -24.20 -4.09 3.35
CA GLU A 8 -24.88 -3.76 2.09
C GLU A 8 -24.62 -2.31 1.68
N ARG A 9 -24.71 -1.35 2.62
CA ARG A 9 -24.43 0.06 2.35
C ARG A 9 -22.96 0.28 1.94
N MET A 10 -22.04 -0.37 2.65
CA MET A 10 -20.62 -0.29 2.31
C MET A 10 -20.36 -0.91 0.94
N ALA A 11 -20.93 -2.07 0.64
CA ALA A 11 -20.80 -2.71 -0.67
C ALA A 11 -21.29 -1.77 -1.80
N ARG A 12 -22.46 -1.16 -1.64
CA ARG A 12 -22.99 -0.19 -2.62
C ARG A 12 -22.11 1.07 -2.77
N LEU A 13 -21.48 1.52 -1.68
CA LEU A 13 -20.58 2.67 -1.72
C LEU A 13 -19.33 2.38 -2.56
N PHE A 14 -18.79 1.17 -2.44
CA PHE A 14 -17.56 0.76 -3.13
C PHE A 14 -17.80 0.08 -4.48
N ASP A 15 -19.05 -0.25 -4.81
CA ASP A 15 -19.38 -0.94 -6.05
C ASP A 15 -18.96 -0.13 -7.30
N GLY A 16 -18.22 -0.78 -8.19
CA GLY A 16 -17.62 -0.14 -9.38
C GLY A 16 -16.48 0.81 -9.08
N GLY A 17 -16.02 0.89 -7.82
CA GLY A 17 -14.87 1.70 -7.44
C GLY A 17 -13.55 1.03 -7.79
N LYS A 18 -12.54 1.84 -8.16
CA LYS A 18 -11.16 1.38 -8.37
C LYS A 18 -10.30 1.78 -7.16
N PRO A 19 -9.53 0.85 -6.56
CA PRO A 19 -8.67 1.18 -5.43
C PRO A 19 -7.58 2.18 -5.86
N LEU A 20 -7.34 3.19 -5.01
CA LEU A 20 -6.26 4.15 -5.16
C LEU A 20 -4.99 3.60 -4.50
N VAL A 21 -4.39 2.59 -5.12
CA VAL A 21 -3.21 1.89 -4.61
C VAL A 21 -2.10 1.98 -5.63
N GLN A 22 -0.99 2.59 -5.24
CA GLN A 22 0.17 2.84 -6.10
C GLN A 22 1.42 2.10 -5.64
N ASN A 23 1.33 1.33 -4.56
CA ASN A 23 2.44 0.54 -4.05
C ASN A 23 2.06 -0.94 -4.05
N ALA A 24 3.00 -1.79 -4.43
CA ALA A 24 2.88 -3.24 -4.35
C ALA A 24 3.95 -3.81 -3.41
N VAL A 25 3.64 -4.94 -2.80
CA VAL A 25 4.59 -5.75 -2.01
C VAL A 25 4.63 -7.13 -2.62
N LEU A 26 5.84 -7.60 -2.95
CA LEU A 26 6.03 -8.93 -3.49
C LEU A 26 5.82 -9.98 -2.39
N PHE A 27 5.02 -10.98 -2.69
CA PHE A 27 4.81 -12.17 -1.88
C PHE A 27 5.39 -13.38 -2.60
N GLU A 28 6.40 -13.98 -2.01
CA GLU A 28 7.11 -15.16 -2.50
C GLU A 28 6.98 -16.30 -1.49
N ALA A 29 6.06 -17.23 -1.74
CA ALA A 29 5.83 -18.35 -0.85
C ALA A 29 6.99 -19.36 -0.80
N GLU A 30 7.73 -19.50 -1.91
CA GLU A 30 8.84 -20.46 -2.01
C GLU A 30 10.03 -20.03 -1.16
N GLU A 31 10.24 -18.74 -0.97
CA GLU A 31 11.31 -18.20 -0.16
C GLU A 31 11.11 -18.48 1.34
N ASP A 32 9.85 -18.44 1.78
CA ASP A 32 9.49 -18.80 3.17
C ASP A 32 9.84 -20.24 3.55
N TRP A 33 9.99 -21.12 2.55
CA TRP A 33 10.38 -22.52 2.76
C TRP A 33 11.89 -22.75 2.62
N ALA A 34 12.60 -21.82 2.03
CA ALA A 34 14.00 -21.99 1.66
C ALA A 34 14.98 -21.34 2.65
N GLY A 35 14.53 -20.53 3.58
CA GLY A 35 15.39 -19.83 4.54
C GLY A 35 14.63 -18.85 5.42
N GLU A 36 15.37 -17.96 6.09
CA GLU A 36 14.77 -16.88 6.85
C GLU A 36 14.29 -15.78 5.91
N THR A 37 13.03 -15.39 6.07
CA THR A 37 12.42 -14.30 5.31
C THR A 37 11.80 -13.27 6.24
N GLN A 38 11.72 -12.03 5.75
CA GLN A 38 10.87 -11.04 6.38
C GLN A 38 9.43 -11.29 5.94
N PRO A 39 8.51 -11.62 6.88
CA PRO A 39 7.13 -11.87 6.50
C PRO A 39 6.53 -10.68 5.73
N TYR A 40 5.87 -10.95 4.61
CA TYR A 40 5.24 -9.91 3.75
C TYR A 40 4.30 -8.98 4.53
N TYR A 41 3.62 -9.51 5.55
CA TYR A 41 2.74 -8.71 6.40
C TYR A 41 3.50 -7.69 7.25
N ALA A 42 4.81 -7.87 7.50
CA ALA A 42 5.61 -6.88 8.23
C ALA A 42 5.79 -5.61 7.41
N LEU A 43 6.10 -5.73 6.10
CA LEU A 43 6.13 -4.60 5.18
C LEU A 43 4.75 -3.96 5.04
N GLY A 44 3.73 -4.79 4.84
CA GLY A 44 2.35 -4.33 4.76
C GLY A 44 1.91 -3.56 5.99
N LYS A 45 2.21 -4.07 7.20
CA LYS A 45 1.93 -3.37 8.46
C LYS A 45 2.66 -2.02 8.50
N ALA A 46 3.95 -1.99 8.11
CA ALA A 46 4.73 -0.76 8.10
C ALA A 46 4.14 0.30 7.15
N LEU A 47 3.56 -0.09 6.02
CA LEU A 47 2.86 0.80 5.10
C LEU A 47 1.52 1.27 5.69
N LEU A 48 0.71 0.35 6.20
CA LEU A 48 -0.62 0.66 6.74
C LEU A 48 -0.59 1.53 7.99
N THR A 49 0.46 1.47 8.82
CA THR A 49 0.63 2.39 9.96
C THR A 49 0.84 3.83 9.53
N HIS A 50 1.17 4.06 8.28
CA HIS A 50 1.29 5.37 7.68
C HIS A 50 0.18 5.70 6.68
N GLN A 51 -0.94 4.96 6.76
CA GLN A 51 -2.12 5.11 5.88
C GLN A 51 -1.80 4.95 4.40
N VAL A 52 -0.73 4.21 4.08
CA VAL A 52 -0.35 3.89 2.71
C VAL A 52 -0.95 2.54 2.31
N PRO A 53 -1.95 2.51 1.42
CA PRO A 53 -2.49 1.25 0.92
C PRO A 53 -1.48 0.56 -0.01
N TYR A 54 -1.53 -0.76 -0.04
CA TYR A 54 -0.71 -1.58 -0.92
C TYR A 54 -1.48 -2.81 -1.41
N HIS A 55 -1.04 -3.38 -2.51
CA HIS A 55 -1.48 -4.70 -2.94
C HIS A 55 -0.35 -5.72 -2.78
N LEU A 56 -0.73 -6.97 -2.49
CA LEU A 56 0.19 -8.10 -2.60
C LEU A 56 0.23 -8.55 -4.06
N VAL A 57 1.44 -8.79 -4.54
CA VAL A 57 1.74 -9.26 -5.89
C VAL A 57 2.53 -10.55 -5.76
N CYS A 58 2.05 -11.62 -6.37
CA CYS A 58 2.75 -12.91 -6.39
C CYS A 58 3.57 -13.08 -7.70
N LEU A 59 4.32 -14.17 -7.77
CA LEU A 59 5.14 -14.49 -8.94
C LEU A 59 4.30 -14.58 -10.23
N ASP A 60 3.11 -15.16 -10.15
CA ASP A 60 2.23 -15.30 -11.32
C ASP A 60 1.70 -13.95 -11.83
N ASP A 61 1.48 -13.00 -10.92
CA ASP A 61 1.14 -11.63 -11.28
C ASP A 61 2.32 -10.94 -11.95
N LEU A 62 3.53 -11.14 -11.40
CA LEU A 62 4.75 -10.56 -11.95
C LEU A 62 5.06 -11.12 -13.36
N LYS A 63 4.79 -12.40 -13.60
CA LYS A 63 4.89 -13.02 -14.94
C LYS A 63 3.98 -12.34 -15.96
N LYS A 64 2.78 -11.97 -15.56
CA LYS A 64 1.77 -11.31 -16.41
C LYS A 64 1.94 -9.79 -16.48
N SER A 65 2.83 -9.21 -15.68
CA SER A 65 3.03 -7.78 -15.63
C SER A 65 3.71 -7.22 -16.88
N SER A 66 3.56 -5.94 -17.10
CA SER A 66 4.34 -5.13 -18.05
C SER A 66 4.82 -3.85 -17.37
N VAL A 67 5.63 -3.06 -18.06
CA VAL A 67 6.04 -1.73 -17.57
C VAL A 67 5.61 -0.68 -18.58
N GLU A 68 4.86 0.31 -18.12
CA GLU A 68 4.40 1.44 -18.93
C GLU A 68 4.72 2.74 -18.21
N LYS A 69 5.47 3.62 -18.85
CA LYS A 69 5.88 4.94 -18.31
C LYS A 69 6.51 4.86 -16.90
N GLY A 70 7.30 3.80 -16.65
CA GLY A 70 7.96 3.58 -15.36
C GLY A 70 7.11 2.89 -14.29
N GLN A 71 5.83 2.64 -14.56
CA GLN A 71 4.92 1.95 -13.65
C GLN A 71 4.82 0.46 -13.98
N LEU A 72 4.79 -0.37 -12.95
CA LEU A 72 4.48 -1.79 -13.08
C LEU A 72 2.97 -1.96 -13.28
N VAL A 73 2.58 -2.59 -14.37
CA VAL A 73 1.18 -2.79 -14.76
C VAL A 73 0.80 -4.25 -14.60
N ILE A 74 -0.24 -4.52 -13.83
CA ILE A 74 -0.79 -5.87 -13.60
C ILE A 74 -2.31 -5.78 -13.74
N GLY A 75 -2.85 -6.38 -14.81
CA GLY A 75 -4.26 -6.22 -15.14
C GLY A 75 -4.60 -4.75 -15.37
N GLU A 76 -5.57 -4.23 -14.62
CA GLU A 76 -5.97 -2.81 -14.67
C GLU A 76 -5.17 -1.91 -13.69
N MET A 77 -4.38 -2.52 -12.79
CA MET A 77 -3.65 -1.80 -11.76
C MET A 77 -2.30 -1.31 -12.24
N ARG A 78 -1.92 -0.13 -11.76
CA ARG A 78 -0.64 0.51 -12.04
C ARG A 78 0.04 0.84 -10.72
N TYR A 79 1.27 0.35 -10.56
CA TYR A 79 2.04 0.56 -9.34
C TYR A 79 3.28 1.40 -9.65
N ASP A 80 3.46 2.45 -8.89
CA ASP A 80 4.66 3.28 -8.97
C ASP A 80 5.88 2.52 -8.41
N ARG A 81 5.64 1.66 -7.40
CA ARG A 81 6.71 0.94 -6.71
C ARG A 81 6.32 -0.48 -6.34
N LEU A 82 7.30 -1.38 -6.45
CA LEU A 82 7.25 -2.72 -5.91
C LEU A 82 8.31 -2.86 -4.80
N PHE A 83 7.85 -3.14 -3.59
CA PHE A 83 8.72 -3.44 -2.45
C PHE A 83 8.86 -4.95 -2.27
N ILE A 84 10.08 -5.40 -2.05
CA ILE A 84 10.46 -6.80 -1.93
C ILE A 84 11.07 -6.97 -0.55
N GLY A 85 10.48 -7.84 0.27
CA GLY A 85 10.98 -8.15 1.61
C GLY A 85 12.35 -8.79 1.60
N GLN A 86 13.05 -8.72 2.73
CA GLN A 86 14.29 -9.44 2.90
C GLN A 86 14.03 -10.94 2.89
N ALA A 87 14.83 -11.68 2.12
CA ALA A 87 14.90 -13.14 2.12
C ALA A 87 16.35 -13.61 2.07
N ASP A 88 16.65 -14.79 2.60
CA ASP A 88 17.99 -15.37 2.52
C ASP A 88 18.33 -15.76 1.10
N CYS A 89 17.38 -16.31 0.36
CA CYS A 89 17.57 -16.74 -1.02
C CYS A 89 16.35 -16.47 -1.87
N MET A 90 16.56 -16.49 -3.18
CA MET A 90 15.53 -16.28 -4.20
C MET A 90 15.78 -17.22 -5.38
N ASN A 91 14.71 -17.69 -5.99
CA ASN A 91 14.81 -18.55 -7.15
C ASN A 91 15.19 -17.75 -8.43
N GLN A 92 15.77 -18.46 -9.41
CA GLN A 92 16.28 -17.82 -10.63
C GLN A 92 15.18 -17.21 -11.51
N GLU A 93 13.98 -17.77 -11.49
CA GLU A 93 12.86 -17.25 -12.27
C GLU A 93 12.45 -15.87 -11.80
N THR A 94 12.24 -15.71 -10.48
CA THR A 94 11.91 -14.43 -9.84
C THR A 94 13.01 -13.40 -10.10
N VAL A 95 14.28 -13.79 -9.92
CA VAL A 95 15.42 -12.90 -10.18
C VAL A 95 15.40 -12.35 -11.61
N ARG A 96 15.21 -13.21 -12.62
CA ARG A 96 15.13 -12.78 -14.03
C ARG A 96 13.95 -11.86 -14.30
N LEU A 97 12.80 -12.13 -13.69
CA LEU A 97 11.63 -11.28 -13.84
C LEU A 97 11.85 -9.90 -13.22
N LEU A 98 12.38 -9.83 -12.00
CA LEU A 98 12.70 -8.57 -11.32
C LEU A 98 13.73 -7.77 -12.14
N GLN A 99 14.81 -8.39 -12.58
CA GLN A 99 15.80 -7.74 -13.43
C GLN A 99 15.14 -7.15 -14.68
N ARG A 100 14.37 -7.95 -15.41
CA ARG A 100 13.68 -7.52 -16.61
C ARG A 100 12.76 -6.33 -16.37
N ARG A 101 11.94 -6.37 -15.31
CA ARG A 101 11.02 -5.24 -14.98
C ARG A 101 11.81 -3.99 -14.60
N ARG A 102 12.95 -4.17 -13.93
CA ARG A 102 13.85 -3.04 -13.62
C ARG A 102 14.47 -2.43 -14.88
N GLU A 103 14.94 -3.24 -15.79
CA GLU A 103 15.49 -2.80 -17.09
C GLU A 103 14.44 -2.10 -17.96
N GLU A 104 13.17 -2.52 -17.89
CA GLU A 104 12.02 -1.88 -18.53
C GLU A 104 11.63 -0.55 -17.87
N GLY A 105 12.24 -0.19 -16.73
CA GLY A 105 12.09 1.11 -16.04
C GLY A 105 11.22 1.11 -14.80
N ALA A 106 10.72 -0.04 -14.32
CA ALA A 106 9.94 -0.11 -13.08
C ALA A 106 10.78 0.27 -11.85
N GLU A 107 10.17 0.95 -10.88
CA GLU A 107 10.79 1.21 -9.57
C GLU A 107 10.62 0.00 -8.65
N LEU A 108 11.72 -0.71 -8.40
CA LEU A 108 11.79 -1.88 -7.54
C LEU A 108 12.78 -1.61 -6.41
N PHE A 109 12.44 -2.06 -5.18
CA PHE A 109 13.29 -1.88 -4.00
C PHE A 109 13.30 -3.13 -3.14
N PHE A 110 14.48 -3.58 -2.75
CA PHE A 110 14.62 -4.51 -1.64
C PHE A 110 14.55 -3.75 -0.33
N VAL A 111 13.72 -4.22 0.61
CA VAL A 111 13.65 -3.65 1.96
C VAL A 111 14.48 -4.53 2.88
N GLY A 112 15.71 -4.09 3.14
CA GLY A 112 16.72 -4.87 3.84
C GLY A 112 17.77 -5.47 2.91
N LYS A 113 18.22 -6.69 3.20
CA LYS A 113 19.27 -7.35 2.44
C LYS A 113 18.74 -7.98 1.15
N ARG A 114 19.55 -7.94 0.10
CA ARG A 114 19.28 -8.70 -1.14
C ARG A 114 19.42 -10.20 -0.89
N PRO A 115 18.55 -11.02 -1.51
CA PRO A 115 18.65 -12.47 -1.42
C PRO A 115 19.87 -12.99 -2.19
N LYS A 116 20.27 -14.22 -1.85
CA LYS A 116 21.29 -14.99 -2.54
C LYS A 116 20.66 -16.12 -3.36
N ALA A 117 21.45 -16.79 -4.19
CA ALA A 117 21.06 -18.05 -4.78
C ALA A 117 21.08 -19.17 -3.72
N TYR A 118 20.35 -20.26 -3.96
CA TYR A 118 20.30 -21.41 -3.04
C TYR A 118 21.67 -22.05 -2.74
N ASN A 119 22.64 -21.88 -3.63
CA ASN A 119 24.02 -22.30 -3.41
C ASN A 119 24.89 -21.26 -2.67
N GLY A 120 24.28 -20.17 -2.18
CA GLY A 120 24.93 -19.10 -1.44
C GLY A 120 25.65 -18.05 -2.29
N SER A 121 25.66 -18.17 -3.63
CA SER A 121 26.25 -17.15 -4.50
C SER A 121 25.36 -15.89 -4.58
N THR A 122 25.98 -14.75 -4.87
CA THR A 122 25.24 -13.49 -5.07
C THR A 122 24.65 -13.41 -6.47
N TRP A 123 23.47 -12.83 -6.58
CA TRP A 123 22.83 -12.52 -7.85
C TRP A 123 23.33 -11.18 -8.38
N LYS A 124 24.18 -11.20 -9.41
CA LYS A 124 24.63 -9.98 -10.09
C LYS A 124 23.47 -9.24 -10.76
N GLU A 125 22.47 -9.98 -11.22
CA GLU A 125 21.25 -9.47 -11.85
C GLU A 125 20.46 -8.53 -10.92
N LEU A 126 20.56 -8.71 -9.61
CA LEU A 126 19.86 -7.88 -8.62
C LEU A 126 20.63 -6.62 -8.22
N GLU A 127 21.86 -6.43 -8.68
CA GLU A 127 22.65 -5.23 -8.34
C GLU A 127 22.01 -3.93 -8.87
N CYS A 128 21.23 -4.02 -9.95
CA CYS A 128 20.47 -2.88 -10.49
C CYS A 128 19.26 -2.46 -9.64
N ILE A 129 18.85 -3.27 -8.65
CA ILE A 129 17.74 -2.97 -7.75
C ILE A 129 18.32 -2.45 -6.43
N LEU A 130 17.87 -1.28 -6.00
CA LEU A 130 18.34 -0.66 -4.76
C LEU A 130 17.84 -1.41 -3.53
N SER A 131 18.70 -1.51 -2.50
CA SER A 131 18.30 -1.90 -1.16
C SER A 131 18.11 -0.66 -0.32
N ILE A 132 16.99 -0.58 0.37
CA ILE A 132 16.60 0.51 1.26
C ILE A 132 16.23 -0.06 2.63
N ASP A 133 16.21 0.76 3.64
CA ASP A 133 15.66 0.38 4.93
C ASP A 133 14.14 0.62 5.00
N GLN A 134 13.51 0.18 6.09
CA GLN A 134 12.07 0.31 6.26
C GLN A 134 11.62 1.78 6.37
N GLU A 135 12.45 2.65 6.95
CA GLU A 135 12.13 4.08 7.09
C GLU A 135 12.13 4.77 5.73
N GLU A 136 13.10 4.45 4.89
CA GLU A 136 13.17 4.96 3.53
C GLU A 136 12.01 4.45 2.66
N MET A 137 11.65 3.17 2.79
CA MET A 137 10.44 2.61 2.17
C MET A 137 9.20 3.42 2.55
N GLN A 138 9.00 3.71 3.84
CA GLN A 138 7.86 4.48 4.32
C GLN A 138 7.86 5.91 3.77
N LYS A 139 9.01 6.57 3.73
CA LYS A 139 9.16 7.92 3.15
C LYS A 139 8.80 7.94 1.66
N LEU A 140 9.28 6.95 0.91
CA LEU A 140 8.96 6.82 -0.52
C LEU A 140 7.48 6.56 -0.74
N ALA A 141 6.91 5.63 0.00
CA ALA A 141 5.51 5.22 -0.15
C ALA A 141 4.54 6.34 0.26
N LYS A 142 4.85 7.14 1.26
CA LYS A 142 4.05 8.31 1.68
C LYS A 142 3.87 9.37 0.58
N LYS A 143 4.78 9.46 -0.39
CA LYS A 143 4.64 10.40 -1.50
C LYS A 143 3.39 10.17 -2.34
N THR A 144 2.90 8.93 -2.38
CA THR A 144 1.72 8.52 -3.14
C THR A 144 0.47 8.34 -2.28
N ALA A 145 0.55 8.57 -0.97
CA ALA A 145 -0.61 8.48 -0.09
C ALA A 145 -1.63 9.58 -0.43
N ALA A 146 -2.91 9.21 -0.58
CA ALA A 146 -3.99 10.14 -0.88
C ALA A 146 -4.31 11.07 0.28
N LEU A 147 -3.97 10.64 1.51
CA LEU A 147 -4.16 11.44 2.72
C LEU A 147 -3.00 11.27 3.69
N GLU A 148 -2.89 12.21 4.62
CA GLU A 148 -1.97 12.16 5.74
C GLU A 148 -2.76 12.31 7.03
N VAL A 149 -2.45 11.50 8.04
CA VAL A 149 -3.04 11.61 9.37
C VAL A 149 -2.03 12.25 10.31
N ARG A 150 -2.42 13.36 10.91
CA ARG A 150 -1.65 14.04 11.94
C ARG A 150 -2.39 13.89 13.28
N THR A 151 -1.67 13.48 14.31
CA THR A 151 -2.20 13.37 15.66
C THR A 151 -1.64 14.49 16.51
N GLU A 152 -2.50 15.21 17.23
CA GLU A 152 -2.05 16.17 18.22
C GLU A 152 -1.57 15.43 19.47
N GLY A 153 -0.36 15.81 19.93
CA GLY A 153 0.25 15.26 21.14
C GLY A 153 1.31 14.19 20.93
N THR A 154 1.99 13.83 22.00
CA THR A 154 3.18 12.98 22.02
C THR A 154 2.94 11.49 21.76
N GLU A 155 1.72 11.07 21.50
CA GLU A 155 1.40 9.67 21.30
C GLU A 155 1.52 9.25 19.82
N LYS A 156 2.73 8.92 19.40
CA LYS A 156 3.01 8.23 18.13
C LYS A 156 2.10 7.00 17.85
N LYS A 157 1.39 6.52 18.87
CA LYS A 157 0.55 5.33 18.79
C LYS A 157 -0.81 5.56 18.10
N ALA A 158 -1.34 6.77 18.10
CA ALA A 158 -2.68 7.01 17.55
C ALA A 158 -2.74 6.85 16.02
N SER A 159 -1.75 7.36 15.29
CA SER A 159 -1.64 7.14 13.83
C SER A 159 -1.44 5.66 13.49
N ASP A 160 -0.73 4.91 14.34
CA ASP A 160 -0.49 3.48 14.15
C ASP A 160 -1.76 2.64 14.24
N LEU A 161 -2.79 3.15 14.89
CA LEU A 161 -4.08 2.49 15.04
C LEU A 161 -5.07 2.81 13.93
N LEU A 162 -4.80 3.85 13.14
CA LEU A 162 -5.69 4.25 12.05
C LEU A 162 -5.26 3.59 10.74
N ARG A 163 -6.23 3.05 10.02
CA ARG A 163 -6.04 2.48 8.68
C ARG A 163 -6.86 3.27 7.69
N CYS A 164 -6.38 3.39 6.48
CA CYS A 164 -7.08 4.04 5.40
C CYS A 164 -7.16 3.14 4.18
N TYR A 165 -8.34 3.07 3.59
CA TYR A 165 -8.56 2.50 2.27
C TYR A 165 -9.20 3.56 1.38
N SER A 166 -8.61 3.78 0.20
CA SER A 166 -9.05 4.83 -0.72
C SER A 166 -9.46 4.22 -2.05
N TYR A 167 -10.59 4.68 -2.57
CA TYR A 167 -11.16 4.23 -3.83
C TYR A 167 -11.61 5.43 -4.64
N ARG A 168 -11.51 5.33 -5.96
CA ARG A 168 -12.11 6.27 -6.89
C ARG A 168 -13.32 5.66 -7.54
N ARG A 169 -14.46 6.32 -7.42
CA ARG A 169 -15.69 5.97 -8.09
C ARG A 169 -16.18 7.15 -8.91
N GLN A 170 -16.13 7.01 -10.24
CA GLN A 170 -16.39 8.13 -11.15
C GLN A 170 -15.46 9.33 -10.83
N GLU A 171 -16.00 10.46 -10.46
CA GLU A 171 -15.26 11.68 -10.08
C GLU A 171 -15.10 11.85 -8.55
N MET A 172 -15.52 10.87 -7.79
CA MET A 172 -15.51 10.93 -6.33
C MET A 172 -14.43 10.00 -5.75
N ASP A 173 -13.58 10.52 -4.88
CA ASP A 173 -12.68 9.73 -4.05
C ASP A 173 -13.35 9.39 -2.72
N VAL A 174 -13.36 8.12 -2.38
CA VAL A 174 -13.92 7.60 -1.13
C VAL A 174 -12.78 7.12 -0.25
N HIS A 175 -12.65 7.70 0.92
CA HIS A 175 -11.65 7.33 1.90
C HIS A 175 -12.32 6.71 3.13
N MET A 176 -12.10 5.42 3.32
CA MET A 176 -12.56 4.73 4.51
C MET A 176 -11.47 4.78 5.59
N LEU A 177 -11.75 5.45 6.69
CA LEU A 177 -10.90 5.50 7.87
C LEU A 177 -11.40 4.49 8.90
N LEU A 178 -10.52 3.60 9.34
CA LEU A 178 -10.84 2.54 10.29
C LEU A 178 -9.87 2.58 11.46
N SER A 179 -10.39 2.66 12.69
CA SER A 179 -9.59 2.39 13.88
C SER A 179 -9.39 0.88 14.06
N SER A 180 -8.15 0.46 14.25
CA SER A 180 -7.81 -0.91 14.62
C SER A 180 -7.89 -1.16 16.13
N SER A 181 -8.15 -0.12 16.94
CA SER A 181 -8.41 -0.23 18.38
C SER A 181 -9.89 -0.24 18.67
N VAL A 182 -10.30 -1.13 19.56
CA VAL A 182 -11.68 -1.17 20.11
C VAL A 182 -11.80 -0.43 21.44
N ARG A 183 -10.71 0.07 22.01
CA ARG A 183 -10.65 0.68 23.33
C ARG A 183 -10.29 2.15 23.32
N ASP A 184 -9.47 2.56 22.32
CA ASP A 184 -8.92 3.90 22.28
C ASP A 184 -9.75 4.81 21.37
N THR A 185 -10.00 6.03 21.83
CA THR A 185 -10.52 7.10 20.98
C THR A 185 -9.34 7.78 20.31
N ILE A 186 -9.38 7.91 18.99
CA ILE A 186 -8.34 8.57 18.20
C ILE A 186 -8.83 9.95 17.83
N LEU A 187 -8.12 10.98 18.28
CA LEU A 187 -8.28 12.34 17.80
C LEU A 187 -7.18 12.62 16.79
N ALA A 188 -7.56 12.93 15.56
CA ALA A 188 -6.60 13.14 14.49
C ALA A 188 -7.10 14.18 13.49
N GLU A 189 -6.17 14.97 12.97
CA GLU A 189 -6.35 15.78 11.77
C GLU A 189 -6.11 14.90 10.55
N VAL A 190 -6.99 14.97 9.56
CA VAL A 190 -6.84 14.25 8.28
C VAL A 190 -6.62 15.27 7.18
N VAL A 191 -5.42 15.24 6.60
CA VAL A 191 -5.05 16.12 5.50
C VAL A 191 -5.21 15.36 4.18
N PHE A 192 -6.12 15.81 3.33
CA PHE A 192 -6.32 15.24 2.00
C PHE A 192 -5.31 15.85 1.03
N LYS A 193 -4.54 14.99 0.36
CA LYS A 193 -3.60 15.40 -0.67
C LYS A 193 -4.30 15.39 -2.03
N ASN A 194 -4.03 16.35 -2.86
CA ASN A 194 -4.57 16.42 -4.24
C ASN A 194 -6.09 16.59 -4.35
N SER A 195 -6.78 17.06 -3.32
CA SER A 195 -8.12 17.61 -3.49
C SER A 195 -7.98 18.94 -4.23
N GLY A 196 -8.62 19.07 -5.41
CA GLY A 196 -8.64 20.34 -6.13
C GLY A 196 -9.27 21.46 -5.27
N GLU A 197 -9.00 22.72 -5.61
CA GLU A 197 -9.48 23.93 -4.86
C GLU A 197 -11.01 23.99 -4.65
N THR A 198 -11.79 23.18 -5.36
CA THR A 198 -13.26 23.16 -5.32
C THR A 198 -13.84 21.86 -4.74
N SER A 199 -13.04 21.01 -4.10
CA SER A 199 -13.53 19.73 -3.62
C SER A 199 -14.40 19.91 -2.37
N GLU A 200 -15.63 19.40 -2.41
CA GLU A 200 -16.47 19.29 -1.23
C GLU A 200 -16.22 17.98 -0.50
N ILE A 201 -16.09 18.03 0.82
CA ILE A 201 -15.85 16.83 1.63
C ILE A 201 -17.13 16.51 2.43
N TYR A 202 -17.53 15.25 2.35
CA TYR A 202 -18.66 14.71 3.10
C TYR A 202 -18.24 13.53 3.96
N ARG A 203 -18.68 13.51 5.19
CA ARG A 203 -18.57 12.33 6.07
C ARG A 203 -19.83 11.49 5.93
N TYR A 204 -19.67 10.23 5.60
CA TYR A 204 -20.75 9.26 5.56
C TYR A 204 -20.68 8.33 6.77
N ASP A 205 -21.75 8.29 7.54
CA ASP A 205 -21.96 7.34 8.62
C ASP A 205 -22.81 6.17 8.09
N ALA A 206 -22.16 5.04 7.82
CA ALA A 206 -22.83 3.86 7.26
C ALA A 206 -23.72 3.13 8.28
N MET A 207 -23.50 3.30 9.58
CA MET A 207 -24.34 2.72 10.63
C MET A 207 -25.68 3.46 10.69
N GLU A 208 -25.64 4.80 10.73
CA GLU A 208 -26.83 5.64 10.83
C GLU A 208 -27.39 6.06 9.47
N GLN A 209 -26.68 5.80 8.37
CA GLN A 209 -27.05 6.23 7.02
C GLN A 209 -27.17 7.76 6.90
N LYS A 210 -26.27 8.49 7.55
CA LYS A 210 -26.23 9.95 7.52
C LYS A 210 -25.05 10.48 6.74
N ILE A 211 -25.27 11.57 6.02
CA ILE A 211 -24.24 12.32 5.32
C ILE A 211 -24.12 13.70 5.98
N HIS A 212 -22.91 14.09 6.29
CA HIS A 212 -22.60 15.40 6.86
C HIS A 212 -21.56 16.10 5.99
N ARG A 213 -21.81 17.35 5.63
CA ARG A 213 -20.78 18.18 5.00
C ARG A 213 -19.72 18.51 6.06
N VAL A 214 -18.46 18.38 5.69
CA VAL A 214 -17.33 18.68 6.56
C VAL A 214 -16.81 20.07 6.20
N GLU A 215 -16.61 20.94 7.18
CA GLU A 215 -15.92 22.20 6.99
C GLU A 215 -14.42 21.93 6.86
N ILE A 216 -13.84 22.46 5.79
CA ILE A 216 -12.42 22.31 5.48
C ILE A 216 -11.71 23.53 6.09
N GLN A 217 -10.66 23.29 6.86
CA GLN A 217 -9.71 24.34 7.22
C GLN A 217 -8.58 24.29 6.16
N GLU A 218 -8.46 25.36 5.41
CA GLU A 218 -7.33 25.53 4.49
C GLU A 218 -6.05 25.75 5.31
N THR A 219 -5.05 24.86 5.13
CA THR A 219 -3.75 24.94 5.80
C THR A 219 -2.67 25.40 4.83
#